data_f63b8bc3893dea8c4e12fefd127fd9b1
#
_entry.id   f63b8bc3893dea8c4e12fefd127fd9b1
#
_cell.length_a   1.000
_cell.length_b   1.000
_cell.length_c   1.000
_cell.angle_alpha   90.00
_cell.angle_beta   90.00
_cell.angle_gamma   90.00
#
_symmetry.space_group_name_H-M   'P 1'
#
loop_
_entity.id
_entity.type
_entity.pdbx_description
1 polymer ?
#
loop_
_entity_poly.entity_id
_entity_poly.type
_entity_poly.pdbx_seq_one_letter_code
_entity_poly.pdbx_strand_id
1 'polypeptide(L)'
;MSCREMMPMNQDLDARHKTSKDNACEESSRITDILPHRPPFLFVTRAISIEPGRLAVAEYDIPQDHVFFQGHFPKEPVFPGVITLEMMAQTAALAVLCDGERRGQVAYLAGVESARFRRPVRPGDTLRAQMEIESMRLGICKARGKAFAGGQEVASARLIFSLGV
;
A
#
# COMPACT_ATOMS: atom_id res chain seq x y z
N MET A 1 -12.79 -52.72 31.74
CA MET A 1 -11.75 -51.67 31.72
C MET A 1 -11.96 -50.90 30.44
N SER A 2 -12.52 -49.71 30.54
CA SER A 2 -13.01 -48.90 29.44
C SER A 2 -12.00 -47.78 29.14
N CYS A 3 -11.39 -47.80 27.96
CA CYS A 3 -10.64 -46.65 27.41
C CYS A 3 -11.62 -45.70 26.73
N ARG A 4 -11.81 -44.53 27.34
CA ARG A 4 -12.50 -43.40 26.71
C ARG A 4 -11.55 -42.73 25.72
N GLU A 5 -11.89 -42.78 24.44
CA GLU A 5 -11.30 -41.96 23.41
C GLU A 5 -11.65 -40.48 23.67
N MET A 6 -10.60 -39.66 23.81
CA MET A 6 -10.71 -38.20 23.80
C MET A 6 -10.75 -37.71 22.35
N MET A 7 -11.87 -37.16 21.94
CA MET A 7 -11.99 -36.39 20.71
C MET A 7 -11.19 -35.07 20.78
N PRO A 8 -10.52 -34.64 19.72
CA PRO A 8 -9.91 -33.31 19.67
C PRO A 8 -10.99 -32.26 19.42
N MET A 9 -10.99 -31.23 20.27
CA MET A 9 -11.83 -30.05 20.16
C MET A 9 -11.37 -29.15 19.00
N ASN A 10 -12.28 -28.97 18.05
CA ASN A 10 -12.70 -27.72 17.40
C ASN A 10 -11.63 -26.77 16.87
N GLN A 11 -11.27 -26.99 15.59
CA GLN A 11 -10.71 -25.98 14.68
C GLN A 11 -11.83 -25.47 13.77
N ASP A 12 -12.73 -24.63 14.27
CA ASP A 12 -13.77 -23.99 13.43
C ASP A 12 -14.26 -22.69 14.09
N LEU A 13 -13.42 -21.69 14.16
CA LEU A 13 -13.84 -20.33 14.59
C LEU A 13 -13.15 -19.18 13.85
N ASP A 14 -12.66 -19.37 12.63
CA ASP A 14 -12.03 -18.25 11.89
C ASP A 14 -12.53 -18.07 10.44
N ALA A 15 -13.75 -18.50 10.18
CA ALA A 15 -14.34 -18.42 8.83
C ALA A 15 -15.69 -17.70 8.81
N ARG A 16 -15.88 -16.61 9.56
CA ARG A 16 -17.09 -15.77 9.43
C ARG A 16 -16.78 -14.31 9.73
N HIS A 17 -16.47 -13.57 8.70
CA HIS A 17 -16.91 -12.20 8.41
C HIS A 17 -16.07 -11.54 7.29
N LYS A 18 -15.93 -12.19 6.14
CA LYS A 18 -15.65 -11.43 4.92
C LYS A 18 -17.00 -10.94 4.39
N THR A 19 -17.26 -9.67 4.53
CA THR A 19 -18.46 -9.06 3.95
C THR A 19 -18.32 -9.03 2.42
N SER A 20 -19.42 -9.15 1.69
CA SER A 20 -19.45 -9.19 0.22
C SER A 20 -18.87 -7.93 -0.47
N LYS A 21 -18.61 -6.86 0.28
CA LYS A 21 -17.93 -5.64 -0.21
C LYS A 21 -16.41 -5.80 -0.32
N ASP A 22 -15.79 -6.61 0.55
CA ASP A 22 -14.34 -6.81 0.57
C ASP A 22 -13.87 -7.57 -0.68
N ASN A 23 -14.65 -8.54 -1.15
CA ASN A 23 -14.36 -9.32 -2.35
C ASN A 23 -14.49 -8.51 -3.66
N ALA A 24 -15.35 -7.50 -3.71
CA ALA A 24 -15.60 -6.74 -4.93
C ALA A 24 -14.43 -5.83 -5.34
N CYS A 25 -13.55 -5.46 -4.42
CA CYS A 25 -12.36 -4.65 -4.72
C CYS A 25 -11.16 -5.49 -5.18
N GLU A 26 -11.08 -6.76 -4.78
CA GLU A 26 -9.97 -7.66 -5.12
C GLU A 26 -10.11 -8.32 -6.51
N GLU A 27 -11.32 -8.58 -6.99
CA GLU A 27 -11.54 -9.55 -8.06
C GLU A 27 -11.53 -8.98 -9.49
N SER A 28 -11.57 -7.67 -9.70
CA SER A 28 -11.79 -7.12 -11.06
C SER A 28 -11.16 -5.77 -11.39
N SER A 29 -10.49 -5.09 -10.48
CA SER A 29 -10.05 -3.71 -10.75
C SER A 29 -8.56 -3.64 -11.00
N ARG A 30 -8.19 -3.19 -12.22
CA ARG A 30 -6.82 -2.79 -12.50
C ARG A 30 -6.47 -1.62 -11.58
N ILE A 31 -5.23 -1.54 -11.10
CA ILE A 31 -4.72 -0.41 -10.30
C ILE A 31 -5.08 0.93 -10.94
N THR A 32 -4.99 1.00 -12.28
CA THR A 32 -5.32 2.19 -13.07
C THR A 32 -6.81 2.54 -13.12
N ASP A 33 -7.69 1.64 -12.69
CA ASP A 33 -9.13 1.94 -12.55
C ASP A 33 -9.44 2.58 -11.19
N ILE A 34 -8.57 2.35 -10.19
CA ILE A 34 -8.67 2.92 -8.84
C ILE A 34 -7.88 4.22 -8.76
N LEU A 35 -6.58 4.17 -9.15
CA LEU A 35 -5.69 5.31 -9.08
C LEU A 35 -5.74 6.12 -10.38
N PRO A 36 -5.79 7.47 -10.30
CA PRO A 36 -5.67 8.34 -11.48
C PRO A 36 -4.26 8.34 -12.07
N HIS A 37 -3.26 7.87 -11.34
CA HIS A 37 -1.86 7.85 -11.74
C HIS A 37 -1.60 6.98 -12.97
N ARG A 38 -0.65 7.41 -13.81
CA ARG A 38 -0.21 6.67 -15.00
C ARG A 38 1.31 6.69 -15.09
N PRO A 39 1.94 5.74 -15.80
CA PRO A 39 3.35 5.86 -16.11
C PRO A 39 3.69 7.21 -16.76
N PRO A 40 4.83 7.84 -16.44
CA PRO A 40 5.93 7.31 -15.62
C PRO A 40 5.73 7.52 -14.10
N PHE A 41 4.59 8.04 -13.64
CA PHE A 41 4.35 8.39 -12.25
C PHE A 41 3.38 7.42 -11.52
N LEU A 42 3.37 6.17 -11.92
CA LEU A 42 2.66 5.09 -11.25
C LEU A 42 3.67 4.15 -10.58
N PHE A 43 3.70 4.15 -9.24
CA PHE A 43 4.65 3.39 -8.42
C PHE A 43 3.98 2.21 -7.69
N VAL A 44 3.01 1.59 -8.34
CA VAL A 44 2.38 0.36 -7.87
C VAL A 44 2.33 -0.61 -9.04
N THR A 45 3.02 -1.74 -8.92
CA THR A 45 2.98 -2.83 -9.91
C THR A 45 1.77 -3.73 -9.67
N ARG A 46 1.47 -4.03 -8.39
CA ARG A 46 0.34 -4.89 -7.99
C ARG A 46 -0.17 -4.56 -6.59
N ALA A 47 -1.46 -4.68 -6.41
CA ALA A 47 -2.09 -4.68 -5.10
C ALA A 47 -2.09 -6.12 -4.55
N ILE A 48 -1.63 -6.29 -3.31
CA ILE A 48 -1.60 -7.58 -2.62
C ILE A 48 -2.90 -7.79 -1.83
N SER A 49 -3.35 -6.74 -1.15
CA SER A 49 -4.65 -6.72 -0.48
C SER A 49 -5.16 -5.28 -0.36
N ILE A 50 -6.46 -5.13 -0.45
CA ILE A 50 -7.14 -3.85 -0.24
C ILE A 50 -8.34 -4.10 0.66
N GLU A 51 -8.35 -3.44 1.80
CA GLU A 51 -9.50 -3.37 2.70
C GLU A 51 -10.05 -1.93 2.63
N PRO A 52 -11.20 -1.72 1.97
CA PRO A 52 -11.75 -0.40 1.73
C PRO A 52 -11.84 0.47 2.99
N GLY A 53 -11.29 1.67 2.93
CA GLY A 53 -11.28 2.64 4.03
C GLY A 53 -10.40 2.26 5.23
N ARG A 54 -9.66 1.14 5.18
CA ARG A 54 -8.90 0.65 6.33
C ARG A 54 -7.41 0.38 6.05
N LEU A 55 -7.11 -0.44 5.07
CA LEU A 55 -5.74 -0.93 4.85
C LEU A 55 -5.52 -1.23 3.37
N ALA A 56 -4.33 -0.94 2.87
CA ALA A 56 -3.86 -1.51 1.62
C ALA A 56 -2.41 -2.00 1.76
N VAL A 57 -2.13 -3.07 1.04
CA VAL A 57 -0.78 -3.59 0.83
C VAL A 57 -0.55 -3.67 -0.67
N ALA A 58 0.53 -3.05 -1.13
CA ALA A 58 0.89 -3.05 -2.55
C ALA A 58 2.40 -3.21 -2.73
N GLU A 59 2.79 -3.59 -3.94
CA GLU A 59 4.18 -3.77 -4.32
C GLU A 59 4.52 -2.98 -5.58
N TYR A 60 5.76 -2.52 -5.63
CA TYR A 60 6.38 -1.91 -6.78
C TYR A 60 7.69 -2.62 -7.11
N ASP A 61 7.75 -3.24 -8.27
CA ASP A 61 8.98 -3.82 -8.81
C ASP A 61 9.80 -2.71 -9.45
N ILE A 62 10.90 -2.34 -8.82
CA ILE A 62 11.75 -1.23 -9.27
C ILE A 62 12.60 -1.71 -10.45
N PRO A 63 12.41 -1.14 -11.66
CA PRO A 63 13.23 -1.51 -12.82
C PRO A 63 14.73 -1.26 -12.55
N GLN A 64 15.58 -2.15 -13.06
CA GLN A 64 17.03 -2.02 -12.96
C GLN A 64 17.55 -0.73 -13.63
N ASP A 65 16.88 -0.31 -14.69
CA ASP A 65 17.21 0.85 -15.53
C ASP A 65 16.31 2.07 -15.29
N HIS A 66 15.67 2.14 -14.10
CA HIS A 66 14.77 3.24 -13.79
C HIS A 66 15.46 4.59 -13.97
N VAL A 67 14.79 5.53 -14.65
CA VAL A 67 15.34 6.84 -15.04
C VAL A 67 15.97 7.61 -13.88
N PHE A 68 15.47 7.45 -12.66
CA PHE A 68 16.02 8.14 -11.48
C PHE A 68 17.46 7.75 -11.17
N PHE A 69 17.90 6.55 -11.52
CA PHE A 69 19.25 6.09 -11.26
C PHE A 69 20.32 6.80 -12.10
N GLN A 70 19.91 7.45 -13.18
CA GLN A 70 20.82 8.29 -13.99
C GLN A 70 21.35 9.50 -13.20
N GLY A 71 20.59 9.96 -12.20
CA GLY A 71 20.94 11.10 -11.38
C GLY A 71 21.06 10.80 -9.87
N HIS A 72 20.41 9.75 -9.39
CA HIS A 72 20.30 9.48 -7.95
C HIS A 72 20.85 8.10 -7.55
N PHE A 73 22.12 7.79 -7.54
CA PHE A 73 23.30 8.58 -7.95
C PHE A 73 24.09 7.76 -8.99
N PRO A 74 24.80 8.38 -9.95
CA PRO A 74 25.45 7.65 -11.06
C PRO A 74 26.42 6.55 -10.63
N LYS A 75 27.14 6.75 -9.51
CA LYS A 75 28.13 5.78 -8.98
C LYS A 75 27.55 4.83 -7.93
N GLU A 76 26.44 5.20 -7.31
CA GLU A 76 25.76 4.40 -6.30
C GLU A 76 24.24 4.57 -6.45
N PRO A 77 23.60 3.79 -7.33
CA PRO A 77 22.18 3.92 -7.58
C PRO A 77 21.35 3.60 -6.34
N VAL A 78 20.52 4.54 -5.93
CA VAL A 78 19.58 4.42 -4.81
C VAL A 78 18.22 4.95 -5.27
N PHE A 79 17.16 4.21 -4.99
CA PHE A 79 15.82 4.67 -5.29
C PHE A 79 15.46 5.84 -4.37
N PRO A 80 14.99 6.99 -4.91
CA PRO A 80 14.79 8.18 -4.10
C PRO A 80 13.79 7.95 -2.97
N GLY A 81 14.15 8.35 -1.75
CA GLY A 81 13.26 8.20 -0.59
C GLY A 81 11.93 8.93 -0.76
N VAL A 82 11.91 10.08 -1.44
CA VAL A 82 10.68 10.83 -1.73
C VAL A 82 9.75 10.06 -2.67
N ILE A 83 10.29 9.24 -3.59
CA ILE A 83 9.47 8.36 -4.44
C ILE A 83 8.99 7.14 -3.65
N THR A 84 9.75 6.68 -2.66
CA THR A 84 9.25 5.68 -1.70
C THR A 84 8.03 6.22 -0.93
N LEU A 85 8.03 7.50 -0.51
CA LEU A 85 6.85 8.13 0.10
C LEU A 85 5.67 8.21 -0.88
N GLU A 86 5.93 8.54 -2.14
CA GLU A 86 4.89 8.56 -3.18
C GLU A 86 4.28 7.17 -3.38
N MET A 87 5.09 6.11 -3.45
CA MET A 87 4.60 4.74 -3.52
C MET A 87 3.72 4.39 -2.30
N MET A 88 4.13 4.81 -1.09
CA MET A 88 3.33 4.64 0.12
C MET A 88 2.02 5.44 0.04
N ALA A 89 2.06 6.66 -0.52
CA ALA A 89 0.87 7.49 -0.75
C ALA A 89 -0.10 6.83 -1.72
N GLN A 90 0.38 6.32 -2.86
CA GLN A 90 -0.43 5.58 -3.83
C GLN A 90 -1.02 4.31 -3.20
N THR A 91 -0.27 3.61 -2.36
CA THR A 91 -0.79 2.45 -1.62
C THR A 91 -1.93 2.83 -0.68
N ALA A 92 -1.80 3.93 0.08
CA ALA A 92 -2.89 4.43 0.92
C ALA A 92 -4.11 4.84 0.09
N ALA A 93 -3.88 5.48 -1.07
CA ALA A 93 -4.94 5.88 -1.99
C ALA A 93 -5.73 4.68 -2.53
N LEU A 94 -5.14 3.49 -2.70
CA LEU A 94 -5.88 2.27 -3.06
C LEU A 94 -6.98 1.97 -2.05
N ALA A 95 -6.69 2.03 -0.73
CA ALA A 95 -7.69 1.77 0.31
C ALA A 95 -8.80 2.83 0.33
N VAL A 96 -8.49 4.07 -0.03
CA VAL A 96 -9.45 5.20 0.02
C VAL A 96 -10.29 5.27 -1.24
N LEU A 97 -9.69 5.01 -2.41
CA LEU A 97 -10.33 5.22 -3.73
C LEU A 97 -10.93 3.94 -4.32
N CYS A 98 -10.72 2.76 -3.73
CA CYS A 98 -11.29 1.51 -4.25
C CYS A 98 -12.82 1.45 -4.16
N ASP A 99 -13.44 2.26 -3.32
CA ASP A 99 -14.89 2.46 -3.27
C ASP A 99 -15.39 3.05 -4.61
N GLY A 100 -16.44 2.46 -5.16
CA GLY A 100 -16.95 2.81 -6.49
C GLY A 100 -17.25 4.30 -6.69
N GLU A 101 -17.68 5.00 -5.63
CA GLU A 101 -17.98 6.44 -5.67
C GLU A 101 -16.72 7.33 -5.75
N ARG A 102 -15.55 6.80 -5.31
CA ARG A 102 -14.29 7.55 -5.25
C ARG A 102 -13.27 7.12 -6.30
N ARG A 103 -13.57 6.10 -7.09
CA ARG A 103 -12.67 5.62 -8.14
C ARG A 103 -12.25 6.72 -9.10
N GLY A 104 -10.95 6.80 -9.35
CA GLY A 104 -10.39 7.79 -10.28
C GLY A 104 -10.35 9.22 -9.75
N GLN A 105 -10.86 9.48 -8.55
CA GLN A 105 -10.69 10.81 -7.93
C GLN A 105 -9.21 11.08 -7.63
N VAL A 106 -8.87 12.36 -7.57
CA VAL A 106 -7.52 12.77 -7.19
C VAL A 106 -7.44 12.91 -5.67
N ALA A 107 -6.50 12.19 -5.07
CA ALA A 107 -6.10 12.36 -3.68
C ALA A 107 -4.78 13.14 -3.65
N TYR A 108 -4.83 14.40 -3.24
CA TYR A 108 -3.62 15.23 -3.14
C TYR A 108 -2.88 14.92 -1.83
N LEU A 109 -1.57 14.71 -1.91
CA LEU A 109 -0.72 14.66 -0.73
C LEU A 109 -0.65 16.07 -0.12
N ALA A 110 -1.40 16.30 0.96
CA ALA A 110 -1.52 17.59 1.62
C ALA A 110 -0.44 17.81 2.71
N GLY A 111 0.14 16.73 3.22
CA GLY A 111 1.19 16.85 4.22
C GLY A 111 1.88 15.53 4.56
N VAL A 112 3.08 15.66 5.13
CA VAL A 112 3.85 14.57 5.72
C VAL A 112 4.08 14.91 7.18
N GLU A 113 3.35 14.25 8.10
CA GLU A 113 3.51 14.47 9.54
C GLU A 113 4.85 13.90 10.05
N SER A 114 5.25 12.76 9.49
CA SER A 114 6.54 12.15 9.76
C SER A 114 6.97 11.25 8.60
N ALA A 115 8.27 11.20 8.38
CA ALA A 115 8.89 10.25 7.46
C ALA A 115 10.24 9.83 8.02
N ARG A 116 10.56 8.55 7.92
CA ARG A 116 11.86 8.02 8.32
C ARG A 116 12.34 6.98 7.33
N PHE A 117 13.53 7.17 6.80
CA PHE A 117 14.22 6.23 5.91
C PHE A 117 15.31 5.52 6.69
N ARG A 118 15.32 4.19 6.63
CA ARG A 118 16.21 3.36 7.46
C ARG A 118 17.30 2.70 6.64
N ARG A 119 17.00 2.40 5.37
CA ARG A 119 17.89 1.66 4.48
C ARG A 119 17.72 2.16 3.05
N PRO A 120 18.79 2.17 2.24
CA PRO A 120 18.67 2.43 0.81
C PRO A 120 17.89 1.30 0.12
N VAL A 121 17.07 1.68 -0.84
CA VAL A 121 16.38 0.79 -1.78
C VAL A 121 17.13 0.85 -3.11
N ARG A 122 17.37 -0.30 -3.75
CA ARG A 122 18.29 -0.43 -4.88
C ARG A 122 17.59 -0.82 -6.18
N PRO A 123 18.26 -0.66 -7.34
CA PRO A 123 17.75 -1.19 -8.60
C PRO A 123 17.41 -2.68 -8.50
N GLY A 124 16.23 -3.06 -8.98
CA GLY A 124 15.76 -4.45 -8.97
C GLY A 124 15.11 -4.91 -7.69
N ASP A 125 15.08 -4.08 -6.62
CA ASP A 125 14.32 -4.41 -5.42
C ASP A 125 12.81 -4.40 -5.72
N THR A 126 12.07 -5.26 -5.02
CA THR A 126 10.62 -5.14 -4.87
C THR A 126 10.32 -4.39 -3.58
N LEU A 127 9.75 -3.21 -3.71
CA LEU A 127 9.32 -2.39 -2.59
C LEU A 127 7.87 -2.75 -2.24
N ARG A 128 7.62 -3.17 -1.01
CA ARG A 128 6.28 -3.51 -0.50
C ARG A 128 5.86 -2.48 0.54
N ALA A 129 4.77 -1.79 0.31
CA ALA A 129 4.17 -0.87 1.27
C ALA A 129 2.92 -1.46 1.90
N GLN A 130 2.75 -1.20 3.20
CA GLN A 130 1.54 -1.47 3.97
C GLN A 130 1.09 -0.17 4.60
N MET A 131 -0.12 0.30 4.25
CA MET A 131 -0.66 1.58 4.69
C MET A 131 -2.02 1.40 5.34
N GLU A 132 -2.16 1.90 6.56
CA GLU A 132 -3.38 1.89 7.36
C GLU A 132 -4.01 3.29 7.37
N ILE A 133 -5.32 3.37 7.18
CA ILE A 133 -6.09 4.61 7.28
C ILE A 133 -6.43 4.85 8.74
N GLU A 134 -5.90 5.92 9.32
CA GLU A 134 -6.15 6.29 10.72
C GLU A 134 -7.45 7.07 10.89
N SER A 135 -7.76 7.93 9.93
CA SER A 135 -9.00 8.71 9.95
C SER A 135 -9.32 9.26 8.57
N MET A 136 -10.63 9.44 8.31
CA MET A 136 -11.13 10.12 7.12
C MET A 136 -12.32 10.99 7.53
N ARG A 137 -12.16 12.32 7.46
CA ARG A 137 -13.20 13.31 7.84
C ARG A 137 -13.11 14.54 6.96
N LEU A 138 -14.27 14.99 6.44
CA LEU A 138 -14.38 16.23 5.65
C LEU A 138 -13.39 16.31 4.49
N GLY A 139 -13.20 15.21 3.75
CA GLY A 139 -12.27 15.17 2.64
C GLY A 139 -10.79 15.07 3.04
N ILE A 140 -10.45 15.10 4.33
CA ILE A 140 -9.09 14.90 4.83
C ILE A 140 -8.93 13.46 5.32
N CYS A 141 -7.93 12.79 4.79
CA CYS A 141 -7.55 11.44 5.17
C CYS A 141 -6.15 11.44 5.79
N LYS A 142 -5.98 10.75 6.92
CA LYS A 142 -4.69 10.47 7.52
C LYS A 142 -4.39 8.99 7.40
N ALA A 143 -3.18 8.67 6.96
CA ALA A 143 -2.69 7.32 6.84
C ALA A 143 -1.29 7.17 7.43
N ARG A 144 -1.01 6.00 7.98
CA ARG A 144 0.33 5.63 8.44
C ARG A 144 0.75 4.30 7.86
N GLY A 145 2.03 4.06 7.77
CA GLY A 145 2.50 2.75 7.35
C GLY A 145 3.99 2.63 7.23
N LYS A 146 4.37 1.50 6.65
CA LYS A 146 5.76 1.08 6.47
C LYS A 146 5.98 0.55 5.07
N ALA A 147 7.21 0.72 4.60
CA ALA A 147 7.69 0.10 3.38
C ALA A 147 8.84 -0.88 3.69
N PHE A 148 8.91 -1.96 2.94
CA PHE A 148 9.86 -3.05 3.11
C PHE A 148 10.50 -3.39 1.77
N ALA A 149 11.78 -3.74 1.80
CA ALA A 149 12.50 -4.36 0.69
C ALA A 149 13.32 -5.54 1.24
N GLY A 150 13.29 -6.69 0.56
CA GLY A 150 13.96 -7.91 1.03
C GLY A 150 13.53 -8.33 2.45
N GLY A 151 12.26 -8.09 2.83
CA GLY A 151 11.72 -8.38 4.15
C GLY A 151 12.15 -7.43 5.27
N GLN A 152 12.96 -6.40 4.98
CA GLN A 152 13.44 -5.43 5.96
C GLN A 152 12.73 -4.08 5.82
N GLU A 153 12.36 -3.44 6.95
CA GLU A 153 11.78 -2.10 6.94
C GLU A 153 12.79 -1.09 6.38
N VAL A 154 12.42 -0.44 5.27
CA VAL A 154 13.23 0.59 4.60
C VAL A 154 12.72 2.00 4.88
N ALA A 155 11.41 2.16 5.07
CA ALA A 155 10.80 3.44 5.41
C ALA A 155 9.56 3.27 6.29
N SER A 156 9.22 4.34 7.00
CA SER A 156 7.93 4.51 7.67
C SER A 156 7.47 5.96 7.53
N ALA A 157 6.14 6.17 7.41
CA ALA A 157 5.57 7.48 7.24
C ALA A 157 4.19 7.62 7.85
N ARG A 158 3.81 8.86 8.17
CA ARG A 158 2.44 9.30 8.42
C ARG A 158 2.12 10.45 7.48
N LEU A 159 1.07 10.27 6.66
CA LEU A 159 0.73 11.10 5.53
C LEU A 159 -0.67 11.69 5.70
N ILE A 160 -0.88 12.86 5.13
CA ILE A 160 -2.19 13.53 5.07
C ILE A 160 -2.56 13.72 3.62
N PHE A 161 -3.79 13.38 3.27
CA PHE A 161 -4.35 13.55 1.92
C PHE A 161 -5.58 14.45 1.98
N SER A 162 -5.79 15.22 0.91
CA SER A 162 -7.04 15.92 0.62
C SER A 162 -7.74 15.24 -0.55
N LEU A 163 -9.00 14.88 -0.36
CA LEU A 163 -9.85 14.28 -1.38
C LEU A 163 -10.80 15.34 -1.93
N GLY A 164 -10.85 15.51 -3.24
CA GLY A 164 -11.79 16.37 -3.92
C GLY A 164 -11.61 17.84 -3.53
N VAL A 165 -10.91 18.60 -4.33
CA VAL A 165 -11.00 20.05 -4.40
C VAL A 165 -11.73 20.38 -5.67
#